data_b9e9df2a65be60fa5cd31a2177078bde
#
_entry.id   b9e9df2a65be60fa5cd31a2177078bde
#
_cell.length_a   1.000
_cell.length_b   1.000
_cell.length_c   1.000
_cell.angle_alpha   90.00
_cell.angle_beta   90.00
_cell.angle_gamma   90.00
#
_symmetry.space_group_name_H-M   'P 1'
#
loop_
_entity.id
_entity.type
_entity.pdbx_description
1 polymer ?
#
loop_
_entity_poly.entity_id
_entity_poly.type
_entity_poly.pdbx_seq_one_letter_code
_entity_poly.pdbx_strand_id
1 'polypeptide(L)'
;SRLRPSGTIAHEWTRGLATRTGNEHSNLHALLLRDNVHQPPAFTPTQPSEDLTIALTDTFSTKVFWEDITSNPLGSDILKRWRGLRQDSGDSGAFVQHALDMYRKMGIDPSTKLVIFSDGLNVSRCKELQRMAEECGIRAGFGVGTNLTNDFCRVSDGTPSRALNMVIKLSSVQGKPAIKISDDLTKNTGDPDEVAYVQL
;
A
#
# COMPACT_ATOMS: atom_id res chain seq x y z
N SER A 1 -16.26 -15.71 9.90
CA SER A 1 -15.03 -14.87 9.90
C SER A 1 -14.80 -14.37 8.49
N ARG A 2 -14.95 -13.08 8.28
CA ARG A 2 -14.64 -12.45 6.99
C ARG A 2 -13.14 -12.44 6.83
N LEU A 3 -12.61 -13.15 5.83
CA LEU A 3 -11.22 -13.04 5.42
C LEU A 3 -10.96 -11.57 5.03
N ARG A 4 -10.10 -10.91 5.80
CA ARG A 4 -9.67 -9.56 5.50
C ARG A 4 -8.50 -9.65 4.52
N PRO A 5 -8.63 -9.18 3.29
CA PRO A 5 -7.50 -9.16 2.37
C PRO A 5 -6.51 -8.07 2.83
N SER A 6 -5.60 -8.45 3.69
CA SER A 6 -4.48 -7.61 4.10
C SER A 6 -3.20 -8.35 3.77
N GLY A 7 -2.51 -7.90 2.76
CA GLY A 7 -1.23 -8.47 2.35
C GLY A 7 -1.01 -8.40 0.84
N THR A 8 0.21 -8.60 0.44
CA THR A 8 0.71 -8.52 -0.93
C THR A 8 -0.13 -9.38 -1.90
N ILE A 9 -0.47 -10.61 -1.50
CA ILE A 9 -1.23 -11.55 -2.34
C ILE A 9 -2.63 -11.00 -2.69
N ALA A 10 -3.31 -10.36 -1.74
CA ALA A 10 -4.65 -9.81 -1.99
C ALA A 10 -4.62 -8.63 -2.97
N HIS A 11 -3.60 -7.79 -2.90
CA HIS A 11 -3.41 -6.69 -3.85
C HIS A 11 -3.07 -7.21 -5.25
N GLU A 12 -2.14 -8.16 -5.35
CA GLU A 12 -1.76 -8.80 -6.62
C GLU A 12 -2.95 -9.49 -7.27
N TRP A 13 -3.75 -10.25 -6.49
CA TRP A 13 -4.96 -10.90 -6.97
C TRP A 13 -5.95 -9.91 -7.55
N THR A 14 -6.33 -8.89 -6.77
CA THR A 14 -7.36 -7.93 -7.17
C THR A 14 -6.94 -7.17 -8.43
N ARG A 15 -5.67 -6.76 -8.51
CA ARG A 15 -5.14 -5.99 -9.63
C ARG A 15 -4.83 -6.84 -10.84
N GLY A 16 -4.33 -8.06 -10.64
CA GLY A 16 -4.16 -9.01 -11.73
C GLY A 16 -5.47 -9.38 -12.41
N LEU A 17 -6.58 -9.42 -11.68
CA LEU A 17 -7.91 -9.57 -12.28
C LEU A 17 -8.35 -8.29 -13.01
N ALA A 18 -8.13 -7.11 -12.42
CA ALA A 18 -8.51 -5.84 -13.02
C ALA A 18 -7.79 -5.57 -14.35
N THR A 19 -6.47 -5.76 -14.39
CA THR A 19 -5.69 -5.57 -15.63
C THR A 19 -6.09 -6.52 -16.76
N ARG A 20 -6.59 -7.71 -16.43
CA ARG A 20 -7.04 -8.68 -17.43
C ARG A 20 -8.39 -8.39 -18.05
N THR A 21 -9.19 -7.57 -17.40
CA THR A 21 -10.47 -7.11 -17.94
C THR A 21 -10.34 -5.89 -18.83
N GLY A 22 -9.10 -5.45 -19.14
CA GLY A 22 -8.83 -4.26 -19.96
C GLY A 22 -9.08 -2.95 -19.19
N ASN A 23 -9.05 -2.99 -17.88
CA ASN A 23 -9.27 -1.82 -17.04
C ASN A 23 -7.96 -1.03 -16.87
N GLU A 24 -7.84 0.07 -17.58
CA GLU A 24 -6.70 0.99 -17.54
C GLU A 24 -6.50 1.65 -16.16
N HIS A 25 -7.54 1.65 -15.30
CA HIS A 25 -7.51 2.25 -13.96
C HIS A 25 -7.58 1.18 -12.87
N SER A 26 -6.66 0.24 -12.90
CA SER A 26 -6.69 -0.92 -12.00
C SER A 26 -6.53 -0.58 -10.51
N ASN A 27 -5.82 0.50 -10.16
CA ASN A 27 -5.73 0.98 -8.77
C ASN A 27 -7.09 1.45 -8.28
N LEU A 28 -7.76 2.31 -9.05
CA LEU A 28 -9.10 2.81 -8.71
C LEU A 28 -10.11 1.66 -8.62
N HIS A 29 -10.09 0.72 -9.56
CA HIS A 29 -10.98 -0.44 -9.54
C HIS A 29 -10.76 -1.30 -8.29
N ALA A 30 -9.51 -1.55 -7.91
CA ALA A 30 -9.18 -2.28 -6.69
C ALA A 30 -9.69 -1.55 -5.43
N LEU A 31 -9.58 -0.22 -5.38
CA LEU A 31 -10.12 0.58 -4.27
C LEU A 31 -11.64 0.52 -4.23
N LEU A 32 -12.34 0.62 -5.36
CA LEU A 32 -13.80 0.51 -5.45
C LEU A 32 -14.30 -0.86 -4.95
N LEU A 33 -13.65 -1.94 -5.36
CA LEU A 33 -14.00 -3.29 -4.88
C LEU A 33 -13.81 -3.43 -3.37
N ARG A 34 -12.73 -2.86 -2.83
CA ARG A 34 -12.48 -2.86 -1.38
C ARG A 34 -13.45 -1.96 -0.62
N ASP A 35 -13.79 -0.80 -1.18
CA ASP A 35 -14.76 0.12 -0.62
C ASP A 35 -16.12 -0.58 -0.43
N ASN A 36 -16.59 -1.31 -1.43
CA ASN A 36 -17.81 -2.11 -1.35
C ASN A 36 -17.80 -3.20 -0.25
N VAL A 37 -16.61 -3.73 0.09
CA VAL A 37 -16.46 -4.73 1.15
C VAL A 37 -16.42 -4.11 2.55
N HIS A 38 -15.86 -2.91 2.67
CA HIS A 38 -15.63 -2.24 3.95
C HIS A 38 -16.73 -1.25 4.34
N GLN A 39 -17.53 -0.80 3.38
CA GLN A 39 -18.74 -0.02 3.67
C GLN A 39 -19.84 -0.97 4.16
N PRO A 40 -20.40 -0.78 5.35
CA PRO A 40 -21.54 -1.56 5.77
C PRO A 40 -22.74 -1.24 4.87
N PRO A 41 -23.57 -2.24 4.55
CA PRO A 41 -24.88 -1.97 3.97
C PRO A 41 -25.63 -0.96 4.87
N ALA A 42 -26.39 -0.05 4.28
CA ALA A 42 -27.08 1.08 4.92
C ALA A 42 -27.98 0.73 6.14
N PHE A 43 -28.04 -0.54 6.54
CA PHE A 43 -28.89 -1.07 7.61
C PHE A 43 -28.16 -1.63 8.83
N THR A 44 -26.83 -1.60 8.90
CA THR A 44 -26.11 -2.04 10.10
C THR A 44 -25.59 -0.85 10.90
N PRO A 45 -26.03 -0.66 12.18
CA PRO A 45 -25.58 0.45 13.04
C PRO A 45 -24.16 0.28 13.57
N THR A 46 -23.38 -0.64 13.06
CA THR A 46 -21.96 -0.77 13.36
C THR A 46 -21.20 0.31 12.58
N GLN A 47 -20.46 1.13 13.32
CA GLN A 47 -19.56 2.13 12.74
C GLN A 47 -18.78 1.51 11.57
N PRO A 48 -18.66 2.24 10.44
CA PRO A 48 -17.80 1.81 9.34
C PRO A 48 -16.43 1.48 9.92
N SER A 49 -15.84 0.38 9.48
CA SER A 49 -14.46 0.07 9.85
C SER A 49 -13.51 1.00 9.09
N GLU A 50 -13.67 2.31 9.29
CA GLU A 50 -12.85 3.37 8.68
C GLU A 50 -11.36 3.09 8.88
N ASP A 51 -11.00 2.47 9.98
CA ASP A 51 -9.63 2.10 10.32
C ASP A 51 -8.98 1.08 9.36
N LEU A 52 -9.77 0.41 8.51
CA LEU A 52 -9.29 -0.60 7.57
C LEU A 52 -9.19 -0.07 6.12
N THR A 53 -9.60 1.16 5.89
CA THR A 53 -9.59 1.78 4.56
C THR A 53 -8.25 2.48 4.29
N ILE A 54 -7.19 1.69 4.14
CA ILE A 54 -5.84 2.15 3.83
C ILE A 54 -5.48 1.70 2.42
N ALA A 55 -5.07 2.64 1.57
CA ALA A 55 -4.65 2.35 0.20
C ALA A 55 -3.13 2.12 0.13
N LEU A 56 -2.72 0.98 -0.42
CA LEU A 56 -1.34 0.75 -0.85
C LEU A 56 -1.14 1.44 -2.19
N THR A 57 -0.05 2.22 -2.32
CA THR A 57 0.15 3.10 -3.48
C THR A 57 1.13 2.57 -4.51
N ASP A 58 2.06 1.69 -4.13
CA ASP A 58 3.19 1.29 -4.96
C ASP A 58 2.99 -0.01 -5.76
N THR A 59 1.76 -0.46 -6.00
CA THR A 59 1.54 -1.75 -6.70
C THR A 59 2.03 -1.76 -8.14
N PHE A 60 1.96 -0.67 -8.85
CA PHE A 60 2.72 -0.43 -10.10
C PHE A 60 3.82 0.58 -9.81
N SER A 61 3.41 1.80 -9.45
CA SER A 61 4.22 2.84 -8.85
C SER A 61 3.28 3.83 -8.15
N THR A 62 3.80 4.59 -7.20
CA THR A 62 3.05 5.66 -6.54
C THR A 62 2.61 6.73 -7.55
N LYS A 63 3.38 6.96 -8.62
CA LYS A 63 2.98 7.85 -9.71
C LYS A 63 1.72 7.35 -10.41
N VAL A 64 1.70 6.10 -10.87
CA VAL A 64 0.55 5.48 -11.55
C VAL A 64 -0.67 5.44 -10.62
N PHE A 65 -0.49 5.19 -9.33
CA PHE A 65 -1.58 5.27 -8.36
C PHE A 65 -2.26 6.64 -8.39
N TRP A 66 -1.49 7.72 -8.33
CA TRP A 66 -2.05 9.07 -8.33
C TRP A 66 -2.68 9.45 -9.67
N GLU A 67 -2.11 9.01 -10.79
CA GLU A 67 -2.70 9.19 -12.12
C GLU A 67 -4.07 8.52 -12.21
N ASP A 68 -4.19 7.26 -11.80
CA ASP A 68 -5.44 6.51 -11.74
C ASP A 68 -6.51 7.20 -10.88
N ILE A 69 -6.11 7.67 -9.70
CA ILE A 69 -7.04 8.28 -8.74
C ILE A 69 -7.49 9.66 -9.21
N THR A 70 -6.61 10.44 -9.83
CA THR A 70 -6.95 11.81 -10.27
C THR A 70 -7.66 11.87 -11.61
N SER A 71 -7.54 10.84 -12.42
CA SER A 71 -8.21 10.78 -13.73
C SER A 71 -9.72 10.61 -13.64
N ASN A 72 -10.25 10.22 -12.47
CA ASN A 72 -11.67 9.93 -12.29
C ASN A 72 -12.22 10.56 -10.99
N PRO A 73 -13.37 11.25 -11.04
CA PRO A 73 -14.00 11.85 -9.85
C PRO A 73 -14.23 10.87 -8.70
N LEU A 74 -14.53 9.59 -8.99
CA LEU A 74 -14.71 8.55 -7.98
C LEU A 74 -13.46 8.32 -7.13
N GLY A 75 -12.26 8.53 -7.69
CA GLY A 75 -11.01 8.42 -6.95
C GLY A 75 -10.89 9.44 -5.83
N SER A 76 -11.23 10.70 -6.12
CA SER A 76 -11.29 11.75 -5.10
C SER A 76 -12.31 11.43 -4.00
N ASP A 77 -13.49 10.95 -4.37
CA ASP A 77 -14.55 10.61 -3.42
C ASP A 77 -14.17 9.42 -2.52
N ILE A 78 -13.47 8.42 -3.07
CA ILE A 78 -12.91 7.32 -2.28
C ILE A 78 -11.89 7.85 -1.28
N LEU A 79 -10.91 8.64 -1.73
CA LEU A 79 -9.87 9.14 -0.85
C LEU A 79 -10.41 10.07 0.24
N LYS A 80 -11.50 10.80 0.00
CA LYS A 80 -12.21 11.57 1.05
C LYS A 80 -12.71 10.66 2.17
N ARG A 81 -13.28 9.51 1.82
CA ARG A 81 -13.84 8.56 2.79
C ARG A 81 -12.78 7.68 3.45
N TRP A 82 -11.73 7.32 2.71
CA TRP A 82 -10.69 6.41 3.19
C TRP A 82 -9.79 7.04 4.23
N ARG A 83 -9.38 6.22 5.19
CA ARG A 83 -8.57 6.64 6.34
C ARG A 83 -7.20 7.15 5.95
N GLY A 84 -6.55 6.54 4.97
CA GLY A 84 -5.22 6.95 4.59
C GLY A 84 -4.52 6.08 3.55
N LEU A 85 -3.21 6.24 3.51
CA LEU A 85 -2.31 5.60 2.56
C LEU A 85 -1.29 4.72 3.29
N ARG A 86 -0.76 3.71 2.60
CA ARG A 86 0.38 2.91 3.07
C ARG A 86 1.56 3.14 2.14
N GLN A 87 2.70 3.52 2.72
CA GLN A 87 3.99 3.60 2.07
C GLN A 87 4.77 2.32 2.39
N ASP A 88 5.11 1.54 1.36
CA ASP A 88 5.77 0.25 1.46
C ASP A 88 7.11 0.20 0.70
N SER A 89 7.52 1.32 0.09
CA SER A 89 8.78 1.49 -0.63
C SER A 89 9.11 2.96 -0.88
N GLY A 90 10.37 3.27 -1.21
CA GLY A 90 10.82 4.60 -1.57
C GLY A 90 11.07 5.56 -0.40
N ASP A 91 11.32 6.83 -0.70
CA ASP A 91 11.60 7.86 0.30
C ASP A 91 10.34 8.31 1.03
N SER A 92 10.32 8.15 2.34
CA SER A 92 9.15 8.45 3.18
C SER A 92 8.83 9.95 3.24
N GLY A 93 9.84 10.82 3.20
CA GLY A 93 9.64 12.27 3.23
C GLY A 93 9.01 12.78 1.93
N ALA A 94 9.57 12.37 0.80
CA ALA A 94 9.02 12.69 -0.52
C ALA A 94 7.59 12.16 -0.67
N PHE A 95 7.33 10.95 -0.17
CA PHE A 95 5.99 10.38 -0.19
C PHE A 95 4.98 11.23 0.58
N VAL A 96 5.33 11.64 1.82
CA VAL A 96 4.44 12.47 2.64
C VAL A 96 4.16 13.81 1.98
N GLN A 97 5.20 14.51 1.48
CA GLN A 97 5.00 15.79 0.80
C GLN A 97 4.07 15.66 -0.42
N HIS A 98 4.30 14.63 -1.23
CA HIS A 98 3.44 14.37 -2.38
C HIS A 98 1.98 14.06 -1.97
N ALA A 99 1.78 13.24 -0.94
CA ALA A 99 0.46 12.92 -0.42
C ALA A 99 -0.28 14.17 0.11
N LEU A 100 0.42 15.05 0.83
CA LEU A 100 -0.12 16.32 1.30
C LEU A 100 -0.61 17.21 0.14
N ASP A 101 0.24 17.34 -0.90
CA ASP A 101 -0.10 18.15 -2.07
C ASP A 101 -1.32 17.58 -2.80
N MET A 102 -1.38 16.26 -2.95
CA MET A 102 -2.52 15.61 -3.60
C MET A 102 -3.81 15.73 -2.79
N TYR A 103 -3.76 15.54 -1.47
CA TYR A 103 -4.92 15.76 -0.61
C TYR A 103 -5.42 17.19 -0.70
N ARG A 104 -4.53 18.19 -0.64
CA ARG A 104 -4.90 19.61 -0.77
C ARG A 104 -5.53 19.91 -2.13
N LYS A 105 -4.95 19.41 -3.23
CA LYS A 105 -5.53 19.55 -4.58
C LYS A 105 -6.94 18.98 -4.70
N MET A 106 -7.23 17.92 -3.96
CA MET A 106 -8.56 17.28 -3.91
C MET A 106 -9.52 17.92 -2.89
N GLY A 107 -9.09 18.98 -2.18
CA GLY A 107 -9.89 19.60 -1.13
C GLY A 107 -10.07 18.70 0.10
N ILE A 108 -9.11 17.80 0.36
CA ILE A 108 -9.09 16.92 1.52
C ILE A 108 -8.16 17.52 2.58
N ASP A 109 -8.63 17.63 3.82
CA ASP A 109 -7.80 18.05 4.94
C ASP A 109 -6.83 16.92 5.35
N PRO A 110 -5.50 17.09 5.17
CA PRO A 110 -4.52 16.08 5.50
C PRO A 110 -4.50 15.69 6.99
N SER A 111 -4.90 16.60 7.89
CA SER A 111 -4.92 16.33 9.33
C SER A 111 -5.91 15.21 9.70
N THR A 112 -6.90 14.98 8.84
CA THR A 112 -7.87 13.90 8.99
C THR A 112 -7.35 12.55 8.52
N LYS A 113 -6.20 12.54 7.81
CA LYS A 113 -5.63 11.36 7.14
C LYS A 113 -4.49 10.72 7.91
N LEU A 114 -4.16 9.49 7.52
CA LEU A 114 -3.12 8.66 8.12
C LEU A 114 -2.17 8.15 7.02
N VAL A 115 -0.87 8.20 7.29
CA VAL A 115 0.12 7.44 6.50
C VAL A 115 0.62 6.28 7.36
N ILE A 116 0.51 5.06 6.84
CA ILE A 116 1.14 3.89 7.43
C ILE A 116 2.48 3.66 6.72
N PHE A 117 3.56 3.79 7.46
CA PHE A 117 4.89 3.41 7.00
C PHE A 117 5.12 1.93 7.29
N SER A 118 5.68 1.19 6.34
CA SER A 118 5.84 -0.27 6.50
C SER A 118 7.11 -0.84 5.86
N ASP A 119 8.07 0.00 5.45
CA ASP A 119 9.32 -0.44 4.87
C ASP A 119 10.52 -0.17 5.78
N GLY A 120 11.30 -1.22 6.07
CA GLY A 120 12.59 -1.14 6.76
C GLY A 120 12.58 -0.51 8.15
N LEU A 121 11.48 -0.62 8.91
CA LEU A 121 11.30 0.11 10.15
C LEU A 121 11.99 -0.55 11.36
N ASN A 122 12.56 0.32 12.19
CA ASN A 122 12.96 0.05 13.56
C ASN A 122 12.42 1.16 14.48
N VAL A 123 12.59 1.02 15.80
CA VAL A 123 12.04 1.98 16.79
C VAL A 123 12.56 3.40 16.58
N SER A 124 13.86 3.57 16.28
CA SER A 124 14.45 4.89 16.01
C SER A 124 13.82 5.54 14.78
N ARG A 125 13.71 4.79 13.70
CA ARG A 125 13.10 5.27 12.46
C ARG A 125 11.62 5.63 12.65
N CYS A 126 10.87 4.84 13.42
CA CYS A 126 9.49 5.20 13.76
C CYS A 126 9.39 6.55 14.47
N LYS A 127 10.28 6.83 15.41
CA LYS A 127 10.30 8.13 16.13
C LYS A 127 10.62 9.31 15.19
N GLU A 128 11.54 9.13 14.24
CA GLU A 128 11.86 10.13 13.23
C GLU A 128 10.66 10.43 12.33
N LEU A 129 10.04 9.38 11.81
CA LEU A 129 8.88 9.49 10.94
C LEU A 129 7.65 10.06 11.66
N GLN A 130 7.47 9.74 12.95
CA GLN A 130 6.43 10.33 13.76
C GLN A 130 6.58 11.85 13.87
N ARG A 131 7.78 12.34 14.20
CA ARG A 131 8.05 13.79 14.27
C ARG A 131 7.81 14.47 12.93
N MET A 132 8.34 13.88 11.84
CA MET A 132 8.13 14.40 10.50
C MET A 132 6.63 14.50 10.15
N ALA A 133 5.85 13.48 10.45
CA ALA A 133 4.41 13.50 10.18
C ALA A 133 3.67 14.56 11.02
N GLU A 134 4.05 14.72 12.29
CA GLU A 134 3.51 15.77 13.17
C GLU A 134 3.83 17.17 12.63
N GLU A 135 5.07 17.43 12.22
CA GLU A 135 5.49 18.69 11.61
C GLU A 135 4.74 18.97 10.30
N CYS A 136 4.42 17.93 9.54
CA CYS A 136 3.64 18.01 8.31
C CYS A 136 2.12 18.12 8.53
N GLY A 137 1.64 17.91 9.76
CA GLY A 137 0.20 17.96 10.09
C GLY A 137 -0.60 16.77 9.54
N ILE A 138 0.02 15.59 9.43
CA ILE A 138 -0.64 14.33 9.05
C ILE A 138 -0.39 13.28 10.13
N ARG A 139 -1.30 12.32 10.29
CA ARG A 139 -1.12 11.24 11.26
C ARG A 139 -0.23 10.14 10.72
N ALA A 140 0.55 9.50 11.58
CA ALA A 140 1.41 8.37 11.25
C ALA A 140 0.98 7.08 11.95
N GLY A 141 1.20 5.95 11.27
CA GLY A 141 1.13 4.61 11.82
C GLY A 141 2.30 3.78 11.31
N PHE A 142 2.65 2.69 11.99
CA PHE A 142 3.88 1.95 11.70
C PHE A 142 3.63 0.45 11.66
N GLY A 143 4.03 -0.18 10.54
CA GLY A 143 4.09 -1.62 10.39
C GLY A 143 5.53 -2.11 10.59
N VAL A 144 5.91 -2.42 11.82
CA VAL A 144 7.26 -2.92 12.13
C VAL A 144 7.25 -4.44 12.03
N GLY A 145 8.04 -4.97 11.10
CA GLY A 145 8.15 -6.41 10.84
C GLY A 145 9.40 -7.02 11.48
N THR A 146 10.42 -7.28 10.68
CA THR A 146 11.64 -8.02 11.02
C THR A 146 12.34 -7.50 12.29
N ASN A 147 12.37 -6.19 12.51
CA ASN A 147 13.00 -5.62 13.71
C ASN A 147 12.36 -6.11 15.02
N LEU A 148 11.04 -6.36 15.05
CA LEU A 148 10.36 -6.88 16.24
C LEU A 148 10.32 -8.41 16.30
N THR A 149 10.52 -9.09 15.19
CA THR A 149 10.39 -10.56 15.10
C THR A 149 11.72 -11.29 15.00
N ASN A 150 12.80 -10.60 14.62
CA ASN A 150 14.12 -11.19 14.42
C ASN A 150 15.26 -10.19 14.61
N ASP A 151 15.27 -9.45 15.72
CA ASP A 151 16.33 -8.49 16.09
C ASP A 151 17.34 -9.01 17.12
N PHE A 152 17.49 -10.33 17.23
CA PHE A 152 18.37 -10.99 18.18
C PHE A 152 19.68 -11.45 17.53
N CYS A 153 20.70 -11.63 18.36
CA CYS A 153 22.00 -12.18 17.94
C CYS A 153 22.08 -13.69 18.24
N ARG A 154 22.85 -14.39 17.43
CA ARG A 154 23.18 -15.80 17.66
C ARG A 154 23.99 -15.94 18.94
N VAL A 155 23.64 -16.93 19.75
CA VAL A 155 24.36 -17.21 21.01
C VAL A 155 25.78 -17.73 20.74
N SER A 156 25.99 -18.41 19.59
CA SER A 156 27.25 -19.05 19.27
C SER A 156 28.39 -18.08 18.91
N ASP A 157 28.09 -16.97 18.28
CA ASP A 157 29.10 -16.08 17.68
C ASP A 157 28.76 -14.58 17.82
N GLY A 158 27.63 -14.23 18.44
CA GLY A 158 27.20 -12.87 18.66
C GLY A 158 26.76 -12.13 17.37
N THR A 159 26.72 -12.83 16.23
CA THR A 159 26.29 -12.20 14.96
C THR A 159 24.78 -12.00 14.94
N PRO A 160 24.28 -10.94 14.25
CA PRO A 160 22.85 -10.76 14.07
C PRO A 160 22.18 -11.98 13.42
N SER A 161 21.05 -12.41 13.95
CA SER A 161 20.24 -13.45 13.34
C SER A 161 19.75 -12.98 11.97
N ARG A 162 19.91 -13.81 10.97
CA ARG A 162 19.44 -13.52 9.61
C ARG A 162 18.00 -13.98 9.49
N ALA A 163 17.09 -13.01 9.24
CA ALA A 163 15.70 -13.34 8.97
C ALA A 163 15.57 -14.24 7.74
N LEU A 164 14.62 -15.17 7.78
CA LEU A 164 14.24 -15.91 6.58
C LEU A 164 13.49 -14.94 5.67
N ASN A 165 14.05 -14.70 4.48
CA ASN A 165 13.40 -13.90 3.47
C ASN A 165 12.46 -14.79 2.64
N MET A 166 11.28 -15.08 3.19
CA MET A 166 10.25 -15.86 2.51
C MET A 166 9.15 -14.93 2.01
N VAL A 167 9.04 -14.83 0.69
CA VAL A 167 7.94 -14.11 0.02
C VAL A 167 7.28 -15.07 -0.96
N ILE A 168 5.99 -15.33 -0.73
CA ILE A 168 5.17 -16.13 -1.64
C ILE A 168 4.36 -15.17 -2.49
N LYS A 169 4.48 -15.28 -3.81
CA LYS A 169 3.77 -14.45 -4.79
C LYS A 169 3.04 -15.32 -5.80
N LEU A 170 1.98 -14.77 -6.39
CA LEU A 170 1.31 -15.41 -7.52
C LEU A 170 2.27 -15.46 -8.71
N SER A 171 2.45 -16.63 -9.31
CA SER A 171 3.20 -16.81 -10.55
C SER A 171 2.31 -16.80 -11.78
N SER A 172 1.05 -17.20 -11.63
CA SER A 172 0.09 -17.17 -12.74
C SER A 172 -1.36 -17.14 -12.23
N VAL A 173 -2.24 -16.59 -13.06
CA VAL A 173 -3.70 -16.60 -12.84
C VAL A 173 -4.38 -17.04 -14.14
N GLN A 174 -5.19 -18.09 -14.09
CA GLN A 174 -5.88 -18.65 -15.27
C GLN A 174 -4.91 -18.93 -16.46
N GLY A 175 -3.74 -19.49 -16.14
CA GLY A 175 -2.72 -19.85 -17.15
C GLY A 175 -1.93 -18.68 -17.74
N LYS A 176 -2.16 -17.45 -17.28
CA LYS A 176 -1.37 -16.27 -17.69
C LYS A 176 -0.39 -15.89 -16.60
N PRO A 177 0.84 -15.45 -16.93
CA PRO A 177 1.82 -15.03 -15.95
C PRO A 177 1.29 -13.88 -15.09
N ALA A 178 1.66 -13.87 -13.83
CA ALA A 178 1.43 -12.78 -12.91
C ALA A 178 2.78 -12.17 -12.50
N ILE A 179 2.86 -10.86 -12.49
CA ILE A 179 4.06 -10.10 -12.15
C ILE A 179 3.81 -9.21 -10.94
N LYS A 180 4.87 -8.86 -10.23
CA LYS A 180 4.85 -7.83 -9.20
C LYS A 180 5.78 -6.69 -9.60
N ILE A 181 5.26 -5.48 -9.59
CA ILE A 181 5.98 -4.22 -9.81
C ILE A 181 5.82 -3.35 -8.58
N SER A 182 6.82 -2.53 -8.27
CA SER A 182 6.79 -1.52 -7.21
C SER A 182 7.71 -0.36 -7.56
N ASP A 183 7.68 0.71 -6.76
CA ASP A 183 8.60 1.85 -6.90
C ASP A 183 10.08 1.43 -6.75
N ASP A 184 10.36 0.34 -6.04
CA ASP A 184 11.67 -0.29 -5.98
C ASP A 184 11.80 -1.37 -7.06
N LEU A 185 12.48 -1.03 -8.16
CA LEU A 185 12.67 -1.91 -9.30
C LEU A 185 13.36 -3.24 -8.96
N THR A 186 14.17 -3.28 -7.89
CA THR A 186 14.85 -4.50 -7.44
C THR A 186 13.89 -5.52 -6.83
N LYS A 187 12.70 -5.08 -6.46
CA LYS A 187 11.62 -5.91 -5.92
C LYS A 187 10.67 -6.47 -7.00
N ASN A 188 10.88 -6.15 -8.27
CA ASN A 188 10.08 -6.67 -9.36
C ASN A 188 10.29 -8.18 -9.48
N THR A 189 9.20 -8.92 -9.71
CA THR A 189 9.25 -10.38 -9.87
C THR A 189 8.22 -10.85 -10.89
N GLY A 190 8.51 -11.99 -11.54
CA GLY A 190 7.67 -12.62 -12.54
C GLY A 190 8.43 -12.80 -13.85
N ASP A 191 7.69 -13.01 -14.93
CA ASP A 191 8.24 -13.12 -16.28
C ASP A 191 8.88 -11.79 -16.71
N PRO A 192 10.16 -11.75 -17.15
CA PRO A 192 10.84 -10.51 -17.50
C PRO A 192 10.19 -9.74 -18.65
N ASP A 193 9.64 -10.44 -19.63
CA ASP A 193 9.01 -9.81 -20.81
C ASP A 193 7.68 -9.14 -20.41
N GLU A 194 6.93 -9.80 -19.53
CA GLU A 194 5.70 -9.24 -18.95
C GLU A 194 6.00 -8.05 -18.03
N VAL A 195 7.07 -8.10 -17.24
CA VAL A 195 7.53 -6.96 -16.43
C VAL A 195 7.86 -5.76 -17.32
N ALA A 196 8.64 -5.99 -18.38
CA ALA A 196 9.00 -4.94 -19.33
C ALA A 196 7.78 -4.36 -20.04
N TYR A 197 6.82 -5.20 -20.46
CA TYR A 197 5.59 -4.76 -21.12
C TYR A 197 4.72 -3.83 -20.24
N VAL A 198 4.66 -4.10 -18.94
CA VAL A 198 3.81 -3.30 -18.03
C VAL A 198 4.52 -2.02 -17.56
N GLN A 199 5.85 -1.93 -17.72
CA GLN A 199 6.63 -0.72 -17.40
C GLN A 199 6.66 0.31 -18.54
N LEU A 200 6.22 -0.05 -19.75
CA LEU A 200 6.08 0.84 -20.91
C LEU A 200 4.84 1.71 -20.79
#